data_afaba6000fb4ece979f3b28968a0d477
#
_entry.id   afaba6000fb4ece979f3b28968a0d477
#
_cell.length_a   1.000
_cell.length_b   1.000
_cell.length_c   1.000
_cell.angle_alpha   90.00
_cell.angle_beta   90.00
_cell.angle_gamma   90.00
#
_symmetry.space_group_name_H-M   'P 1'
#
loop_
_entity.id
_entity.type
_entity.pdbx_description
1 polymer ?
#
loop_
_entity_poly.entity_id
_entity_poly.type
_entity_poly.pdbx_seq_one_letter_code
_entity_poly.pdbx_strand_id
1 'polypeptide(L)'
;MPARTRSMAIAALVLLLFAHDTHANVFVEDRRQQRDPTLPLFRSVGVLHHADTGAGGTAFLVGPCHVLTAFHVAFMRSRDSATGRVEVSPARVGRTADFLIGLDPNLPGRFKVRTPARVVAFGAYSDADYAGMAGDWAILRLDRCLGATYGYLKLGPARDDDVLPEGELMTIGFPRSRGQRAGVTVERGCRAQDHGPAPGLVGVDCAFENGMSGGPVLERSGSLGWRVMGIVQQSLGAVDGILPAYSMAHRNQVVAATAFRKALDQALRAPAKRALATKSR
;
A
#
# COMPACT_ATOMS: atom_id res chain seq x y z
N MET A 1 73.31 2.81 9.89
CA MET A 1 72.08 3.35 9.24
C MET A 1 71.04 2.27 9.34
N PRO A 2 69.96 2.42 10.14
CA PRO A 2 68.91 1.40 10.23
C PRO A 2 67.82 1.68 9.23
N ALA A 3 67.41 0.63 8.52
CA ALA A 3 66.31 0.64 7.56
C ALA A 3 64.95 0.75 8.28
N ARG A 4 64.15 1.73 7.90
CA ARG A 4 62.77 1.92 8.37
C ARG A 4 61.82 1.01 7.53
N THR A 5 61.31 -0.04 8.14
CA THR A 5 60.21 -0.81 7.65
C THR A 5 58.92 -0.03 7.83
N ARG A 6 58.28 0.36 6.73
CA ARG A 6 56.92 0.93 6.73
C ARG A 6 55.89 -0.22 6.76
N SER A 7 55.24 -0.36 7.90
CA SER A 7 54.02 -1.20 8.00
C SER A 7 52.87 -0.50 7.27
N MET A 8 52.43 -1.10 6.18
CA MET A 8 51.15 -0.74 5.54
C MET A 8 50.01 -1.45 6.30
N ALA A 9 49.26 -0.66 7.08
CA ALA A 9 48.01 -1.12 7.66
C ALA A 9 46.97 -1.16 6.54
N ILE A 10 46.54 -2.38 6.13
CA ILE A 10 45.42 -2.60 5.25
C ILE A 10 44.17 -2.43 6.10
N ALA A 11 43.48 -1.29 5.93
CA ALA A 11 42.14 -1.07 6.49
C ALA A 11 41.15 -1.92 5.70
N ALA A 12 40.73 -3.05 6.27
CA ALA A 12 39.62 -3.85 5.74
C ALA A 12 38.35 -3.05 5.95
N LEU A 13 37.83 -2.47 4.85
CA LEU A 13 36.52 -1.85 4.78
C LEU A 13 35.46 -2.97 4.80
N VAL A 14 34.94 -3.27 5.98
CA VAL A 14 33.79 -4.17 6.12
C VAL A 14 32.57 -3.42 5.57
N LEU A 15 32.23 -3.65 4.31
CA LEU A 15 30.93 -3.31 3.76
C LEU A 15 29.88 -4.19 4.48
N LEU A 16 29.25 -3.64 5.52
CA LEU A 16 28.00 -4.15 6.05
C LEU A 16 26.94 -3.95 4.96
N LEU A 17 26.79 -4.96 4.11
CA LEU A 17 25.60 -5.13 3.27
C LEU A 17 24.44 -5.34 4.25
N PHE A 18 23.72 -4.27 4.56
CA PHE A 18 22.39 -4.39 5.12
C PHE A 18 21.55 -5.07 4.04
N ALA A 19 21.47 -6.39 4.12
CA ALA A 19 20.42 -7.14 3.45
C ALA A 19 19.11 -6.55 3.98
N HIS A 20 18.45 -5.77 3.17
CA HIS A 20 17.10 -5.33 3.47
C HIS A 20 16.24 -6.57 3.29
N ASP A 21 15.90 -7.21 4.40
CA ASP A 21 14.97 -8.34 4.43
C ASP A 21 13.66 -7.90 3.74
N THR A 22 13.54 -8.25 2.48
CA THR A 22 12.34 -8.01 1.69
C THR A 22 11.42 -9.20 1.88
N HIS A 23 10.79 -9.27 3.05
CA HIS A 23 9.83 -10.33 3.33
C HIS A 23 8.63 -10.18 2.40
N ALA A 24 8.46 -11.13 1.52
CA ALA A 24 7.36 -11.22 0.57
C ALA A 24 6.97 -12.69 0.38
N ASN A 25 5.68 -13.00 0.42
CA ASN A 25 5.23 -14.30 -0.05
C ASN A 25 5.05 -14.23 -1.56
N VAL A 26 5.88 -14.95 -2.27
CA VAL A 26 5.83 -15.17 -3.72
C VAL A 26 5.54 -16.64 -3.95
N PHE A 27 4.48 -16.96 -4.70
CA PHE A 27 4.03 -18.33 -4.94
C PHE A 27 4.35 -18.78 -6.35
N VAL A 28 4.94 -19.99 -6.48
CA VAL A 28 5.28 -20.66 -7.73
C VAL A 28 6.35 -19.91 -8.54
N GLU A 29 6.11 -18.65 -8.86
CA GLU A 29 7.03 -17.79 -9.61
C GLU A 29 6.77 -16.32 -9.33
N ASP A 30 7.79 -15.46 -9.46
CA ASP A 30 7.61 -14.01 -9.35
C ASP A 30 7.14 -13.42 -10.69
N ARG A 31 5.83 -13.21 -10.80
CA ARG A 31 5.18 -12.66 -12.00
C ARG A 31 5.07 -11.12 -11.98
N ARG A 32 5.62 -10.47 -10.96
CA ARG A 32 5.59 -9.02 -10.84
C ARG A 32 6.42 -8.35 -11.94
N GLN A 33 5.85 -7.38 -12.60
CA GLN A 33 6.47 -6.64 -13.70
C GLN A 33 6.39 -5.14 -13.48
N GLN A 34 7.44 -4.42 -13.86
CA GLN A 34 7.41 -2.97 -13.94
C GLN A 34 6.54 -2.53 -15.13
N ARG A 35 5.70 -1.54 -14.89
CA ARG A 35 4.80 -0.99 -15.90
C ARG A 35 4.92 0.53 -15.97
N ASP A 36 4.60 1.05 -17.15
CA ASP A 36 4.53 2.50 -17.37
C ASP A 36 3.44 3.12 -16.48
N PRO A 37 3.83 4.00 -15.54
CA PRO A 37 2.90 4.63 -14.60
C PRO A 37 1.93 5.62 -15.27
N THR A 38 2.14 5.96 -16.54
CA THR A 38 1.27 6.92 -17.28
C THR A 38 0.03 6.27 -17.88
N LEU A 39 0.02 4.95 -18.01
CA LEU A 39 -1.12 4.22 -18.56
C LEU A 39 -2.39 4.45 -17.72
N PRO A 40 -3.58 4.51 -18.35
CA PRO A 40 -4.83 4.92 -17.69
C PRO A 40 -5.14 4.21 -16.38
N LEU A 41 -4.84 2.90 -16.29
CA LEU A 41 -5.12 2.10 -15.10
C LEU A 41 -4.13 2.40 -13.96
N PHE A 42 -2.89 2.68 -14.27
CA PHE A 42 -1.80 2.82 -13.29
C PHE A 42 -1.59 4.26 -12.82
N ARG A 43 -1.93 5.24 -13.66
CA ARG A 43 -1.70 6.66 -13.35
C ARG A 43 -2.49 7.18 -12.15
N SER A 44 -3.52 6.44 -11.69
CA SER A 44 -4.30 6.76 -10.49
C SER A 44 -3.68 6.22 -9.19
N VAL A 45 -2.58 5.45 -9.30
CA VAL A 45 -1.88 4.86 -8.16
C VAL A 45 -0.63 5.70 -7.84
N GLY A 46 -0.41 5.94 -6.56
CA GLY A 46 0.68 6.75 -6.06
C GLY A 46 1.19 6.24 -4.71
N VAL A 47 1.92 7.09 -4.02
CA VAL A 47 2.51 6.80 -2.71
C VAL A 47 1.97 7.77 -1.68
N LEU A 48 1.54 7.25 -0.53
CA LEU A 48 1.33 8.06 0.66
C LEU A 48 2.65 8.12 1.43
N HIS A 49 3.13 9.32 1.71
CA HIS A 49 4.45 9.56 2.31
C HIS A 49 4.33 10.46 3.54
N HIS A 50 5.01 10.08 4.62
CA HIS A 50 5.12 10.84 5.84
C HIS A 50 6.50 11.52 5.90
N ALA A 51 6.52 12.83 5.77
CA ALA A 51 7.77 13.60 5.68
C ALA A 51 8.61 13.56 6.96
N ASP A 52 7.98 13.39 8.12
CA ASP A 52 8.63 13.34 9.42
C ASP A 52 9.41 12.04 9.68
N THR A 53 9.01 10.96 9.05
CA THR A 53 9.59 9.62 9.26
C THR A 53 10.22 9.02 8.01
N GLY A 54 9.96 9.61 6.84
CA GLY A 54 10.37 9.05 5.54
C GLY A 54 9.63 7.78 5.14
N ALA A 55 8.69 7.31 5.97
CA ALA A 55 7.97 6.09 5.71
C ALA A 55 6.71 6.35 4.84
N GLY A 56 6.18 5.29 4.26
CA GLY A 56 5.01 5.35 3.42
C GLY A 56 4.65 4.01 2.82
N GLY A 57 3.62 4.02 2.00
CA GLY A 57 3.14 2.86 1.27
C GLY A 57 2.36 3.29 0.04
N THR A 58 1.76 2.34 -0.62
CA THR A 58 0.94 2.59 -1.80
C THR A 58 -0.42 3.16 -1.41
N ALA A 59 -0.93 4.09 -2.20
CA ALA A 59 -2.28 4.62 -2.11
C ALA A 59 -2.81 4.91 -3.51
N PHE A 60 -4.12 5.01 -3.69
CA PHE A 60 -4.70 5.24 -5.01
C PHE A 60 -5.96 6.08 -4.96
N LEU A 61 -6.23 6.79 -6.03
CA LEU A 61 -7.43 7.60 -6.20
C LEU A 61 -8.67 6.71 -6.34
N VAL A 62 -9.70 7.00 -5.53
CA VAL A 62 -11.02 6.32 -5.55
C VAL A 62 -12.17 7.28 -5.83
N GLY A 63 -11.85 8.53 -6.09
CA GLY A 63 -12.78 9.61 -6.43
C GLY A 63 -12.03 10.87 -6.84
N PRO A 64 -12.74 11.95 -7.18
CA PRO A 64 -12.10 13.19 -7.64
C PRO A 64 -11.06 13.75 -6.66
N CYS A 65 -11.31 13.66 -5.35
CA CYS A 65 -10.49 14.24 -4.30
C CYS A 65 -10.15 13.23 -3.18
N HIS A 66 -10.37 11.93 -3.39
CA HIS A 66 -10.19 10.94 -2.33
C HIS A 66 -9.20 9.85 -2.75
N VAL A 67 -8.39 9.44 -1.79
CA VAL A 67 -7.49 8.29 -1.90
C VAL A 67 -7.85 7.24 -0.85
N LEU A 68 -7.57 5.99 -1.19
CA LEU A 68 -7.69 4.82 -0.32
C LEU A 68 -6.31 4.22 -0.11
N THR A 69 -6.05 3.76 1.10
CA THR A 69 -4.82 3.05 1.50
C THR A 69 -5.08 2.17 2.72
N ALA A 70 -4.08 1.46 3.20
CA ALA A 70 -4.16 0.75 4.47
C ALA A 70 -4.07 1.71 5.68
N PHE A 71 -4.73 1.36 6.78
CA PHE A 71 -4.68 2.12 8.03
C PHE A 71 -3.24 2.29 8.52
N HIS A 72 -2.48 1.19 8.58
CA HIS A 72 -1.10 1.22 9.04
C HIS A 72 -0.17 2.08 8.15
N VAL A 73 -0.55 2.33 6.89
CA VAL A 73 0.16 3.26 6.00
C VAL A 73 -0.24 4.71 6.31
N ALA A 74 -1.53 4.96 6.58
CA ALA A 74 -2.03 6.31 6.85
C ALA A 74 -1.58 6.85 8.21
N PHE A 75 -1.50 6.00 9.23
CA PHE A 75 -1.22 6.41 10.60
C PHE A 75 0.19 6.12 11.08
N MET A 76 0.96 5.33 10.31
CA MET A 76 2.28 4.85 10.67
C MET A 76 2.33 4.10 12.01
N ARG A 77 2.79 2.89 11.95
CA ARG A 77 3.04 2.10 13.17
C ARG A 77 4.36 2.55 13.80
N SER A 78 4.36 2.89 15.08
CA SER A 78 5.56 2.83 15.89
C SER A 78 5.60 1.48 16.59
N ARG A 79 6.70 0.78 16.51
CA ARG A 79 6.91 -0.41 17.34
C ARG A 79 7.55 0.06 18.64
N ASP A 80 6.90 -0.21 19.76
CA ASP A 80 7.52 -0.06 21.07
C ASP A 80 8.75 -0.99 21.15
N SER A 81 9.93 -0.42 21.37
CA SER A 81 11.19 -1.16 21.38
C SER A 81 11.33 -2.10 22.59
N ALA A 82 10.61 -1.85 23.67
CA ALA A 82 10.67 -2.64 24.88
C ALA A 82 9.70 -3.83 24.86
N THR A 83 8.50 -3.63 24.31
CA THR A 83 7.44 -4.67 24.30
C THR A 83 7.30 -5.35 22.94
N GLY A 84 7.89 -4.84 21.90
CA GLY A 84 7.69 -5.28 20.53
C GLY A 84 6.27 -4.99 19.97
N ARG A 85 5.42 -4.37 20.78
CA ARG A 85 4.02 -4.10 20.44
C ARG A 85 3.93 -2.97 19.41
N VAL A 86 3.10 -3.18 18.42
CA VAL A 86 2.83 -2.13 17.44
C VAL A 86 1.78 -1.20 18.02
N GLU A 87 2.17 0.03 18.30
CA GLU A 87 1.24 1.07 18.72
C GLU A 87 0.89 1.97 17.54
N VAL A 88 -0.41 2.11 17.31
CA VAL A 88 -0.93 3.15 16.44
C VAL A 88 -1.23 4.36 17.32
N SER A 89 -0.41 5.39 17.18
CA SER A 89 -0.60 6.60 17.99
C SER A 89 -1.90 7.32 17.61
N PRO A 90 -2.92 7.39 18.48
CA PRO A 90 -4.12 8.18 18.27
C PRO A 90 -3.83 9.68 18.07
N ALA A 91 -2.68 10.16 18.56
CA ALA A 91 -2.24 11.55 18.39
C ALA A 91 -1.96 11.95 16.93
N ARG A 92 -2.01 11.00 15.99
CA ARG A 92 -1.82 11.27 14.56
C ARG A 92 -3.12 11.44 13.77
N VAL A 93 -4.28 11.29 14.41
CA VAL A 93 -5.57 11.64 13.80
C VAL A 93 -5.55 13.14 13.48
N GLY A 94 -5.66 13.50 12.20
CA GLY A 94 -5.59 14.90 11.73
C GLY A 94 -4.22 15.36 11.24
N ARG A 95 -3.14 14.57 11.39
CA ARG A 95 -1.88 14.85 10.67
C ARG A 95 -2.06 14.59 9.17
N THR A 96 -1.49 15.48 8.39
CA THR A 96 -1.44 15.35 6.95
C THR A 96 -0.26 14.47 6.55
N ALA A 97 -0.53 13.44 5.75
CA ALA A 97 0.48 12.80 4.93
C ALA A 97 0.48 13.46 3.55
N ASP A 98 1.54 13.27 2.78
CA ASP A 98 1.59 13.74 1.41
C ASP A 98 1.25 12.60 0.44
N PHE A 99 0.31 12.84 -0.45
CA PHE A 99 0.07 11.96 -1.56
C PHE A 99 0.92 12.37 -2.76
N LEU A 100 1.77 11.46 -3.20
CA LEU A 100 2.68 11.61 -4.33
C LEU A 100 2.15 10.83 -5.52
N ILE A 101 1.95 11.50 -6.68
CA ILE A 101 1.37 10.87 -7.87
C ILE A 101 1.98 11.42 -9.16
N GLY A 102 1.82 10.68 -10.25
CA GLY A 102 2.40 11.04 -11.53
C GLY A 102 3.91 10.78 -11.55
N LEU A 103 4.31 9.55 -11.19
CA LEU A 103 5.70 9.13 -11.32
C LEU A 103 6.21 9.40 -12.73
N ASP A 104 7.38 10.03 -12.82
CA ASP A 104 8.02 10.31 -14.09
C ASP A 104 8.78 9.07 -14.57
N PRO A 105 8.42 8.46 -15.71
CA PRO A 105 9.09 7.25 -16.19
C PRO A 105 10.57 7.48 -16.56
N ASN A 106 10.95 8.73 -16.82
CA ASN A 106 12.32 9.09 -17.22
C ASN A 106 13.19 9.51 -16.02
N LEU A 107 12.59 9.80 -14.88
CA LEU A 107 13.26 10.27 -13.67
C LEU A 107 12.83 9.41 -12.48
N PRO A 108 13.51 8.29 -12.22
CA PRO A 108 13.16 7.39 -11.11
C PRO A 108 12.99 8.13 -9.79
N GLY A 109 11.87 7.91 -9.12
CA GLY A 109 11.54 8.51 -7.85
C GLY A 109 10.99 9.92 -7.87
N ARG A 110 10.86 10.52 -9.04
CA ARG A 110 10.29 11.85 -9.18
C ARG A 110 8.79 11.75 -9.47
N PHE A 111 8.00 12.28 -8.55
CA PHE A 111 6.56 12.43 -8.73
C PHE A 111 6.25 13.87 -9.20
N LYS A 112 5.37 14.00 -10.19
CA LYS A 112 4.98 15.30 -10.76
C LYS A 112 4.13 16.13 -9.80
N VAL A 113 3.41 15.45 -8.89
CA VAL A 113 2.50 16.10 -7.96
C VAL A 113 2.71 15.55 -6.55
N ARG A 114 2.78 16.47 -5.60
CA ARG A 114 2.71 16.26 -4.16
C ARG A 114 1.57 17.11 -3.61
N THR A 115 0.67 16.52 -2.86
CA THR A 115 -0.45 17.23 -2.22
C THR A 115 -0.74 16.66 -0.84
N PRO A 116 -1.03 17.51 0.17
CA PRO A 116 -1.46 17.06 1.46
C PRO A 116 -2.74 16.23 1.37
N ALA A 117 -2.81 15.18 2.20
CA ALA A 117 -3.94 14.28 2.33
C ALA A 117 -4.33 14.15 3.80
N ARG A 118 -5.61 14.32 4.11
CA ARG A 118 -6.15 14.24 5.48
C ARG A 118 -7.06 13.05 5.61
N VAL A 119 -6.89 12.27 6.67
CA VAL A 119 -7.79 11.15 6.96
C VAL A 119 -9.19 11.65 7.25
N VAL A 120 -10.19 11.10 6.56
CA VAL A 120 -11.62 11.42 6.71
C VAL A 120 -12.45 10.24 7.20
N ALA A 121 -11.97 9.01 6.98
CA ALA A 121 -12.56 7.79 7.54
C ALA A 121 -11.49 6.70 7.64
N PHE A 122 -11.64 5.79 8.58
CA PHE A 122 -10.75 4.65 8.77
C PHE A 122 -11.44 3.52 9.52
N GLY A 123 -10.90 2.31 9.40
CA GLY A 123 -11.40 1.13 10.11
C GLY A 123 -10.88 1.04 11.54
N ALA A 124 -11.56 0.25 12.36
CA ALA A 124 -11.13 -0.05 13.72
C ALA A 124 -9.99 -1.07 13.70
N TYR A 125 -8.82 -0.64 13.23
CA TYR A 125 -7.66 -1.50 13.08
C TYR A 125 -7.06 -1.93 14.42
N SER A 126 -6.80 -3.22 14.54
CA SER A 126 -5.98 -3.85 15.59
C SER A 126 -5.17 -4.98 14.97
N ASP A 127 -3.94 -5.19 15.43
CA ASP A 127 -3.13 -6.36 15.07
C ASP A 127 -3.19 -7.46 16.13
N ALA A 128 -4.03 -7.29 17.17
CA ALA A 128 -4.23 -8.26 18.22
C ALA A 128 -5.04 -9.48 17.76
N ASP A 129 -5.92 -9.30 16.77
CA ASP A 129 -6.77 -10.34 16.22
C ASP A 129 -7.12 -10.09 14.76
N TYR A 130 -7.63 -11.11 14.10
CA TYR A 130 -7.99 -11.04 12.69
C TYR A 130 -9.19 -10.13 12.41
N ALA A 131 -10.12 -9.98 13.33
CA ALA A 131 -11.26 -9.08 13.18
C ALA A 131 -10.78 -7.61 13.13
N GLY A 132 -9.83 -7.26 14.01
CA GLY A 132 -9.16 -5.97 13.97
C GLY A 132 -8.36 -5.75 12.68
N MET A 133 -7.75 -6.79 12.13
CA MET A 133 -7.02 -6.71 10.86
C MET A 133 -7.92 -6.34 9.68
N ALA A 134 -9.20 -6.71 9.67
CA ALA A 134 -10.17 -6.27 8.67
C ALA A 134 -10.43 -4.75 8.70
N GLY A 135 -10.08 -4.08 9.80
CA GLY A 135 -10.10 -2.63 9.94
C GLY A 135 -8.89 -1.91 9.35
N ASP A 136 -7.96 -2.59 8.69
CA ASP A 136 -6.73 -1.99 8.17
C ASP A 136 -6.96 -1.22 6.85
N TRP A 137 -7.81 -0.22 6.90
CA TRP A 137 -8.09 0.67 5.77
C TRP A 137 -8.27 2.13 6.23
N ALA A 138 -7.92 3.07 5.36
CA ALA A 138 -8.11 4.50 5.57
C ALA A 138 -8.46 5.21 4.26
N ILE A 139 -9.40 6.15 4.36
CA ILE A 139 -9.81 7.04 3.28
C ILE A 139 -9.32 8.43 3.63
N LEU A 140 -8.59 9.05 2.70
CA LEU A 140 -8.06 10.39 2.87
C LEU A 140 -8.65 11.31 1.81
N ARG A 141 -8.85 12.57 2.19
CA ARG A 141 -9.21 13.64 1.28
C ARG A 141 -7.99 14.47 0.94
N LEU A 142 -7.79 14.71 -0.34
CA LEU A 142 -6.72 15.57 -0.85
C LEU A 142 -7.09 17.05 -0.76
N ASP A 143 -6.13 17.89 -0.44
CA ASP A 143 -6.30 19.35 -0.49
C ASP A 143 -6.49 19.84 -1.94
N ARG A 144 -5.87 19.15 -2.91
CA ARG A 144 -6.08 19.36 -4.35
C ARG A 144 -6.70 18.13 -4.99
N CYS A 145 -7.86 18.30 -5.64
CA CYS A 145 -8.52 17.21 -6.35
C CYS A 145 -7.75 16.82 -7.62
N LEU A 146 -7.39 15.56 -7.75
CA LEU A 146 -6.52 15.06 -8.81
C LEU A 146 -7.21 14.04 -9.74
N GLY A 147 -8.42 13.61 -9.39
CA GLY A 147 -9.13 12.58 -10.13
C GLY A 147 -9.48 12.95 -11.58
N ALA A 148 -9.68 14.25 -11.87
CA ALA A 148 -9.90 14.69 -13.25
C ALA A 148 -8.64 14.52 -14.14
N THR A 149 -7.45 14.69 -13.57
CA THR A 149 -6.18 14.58 -14.28
C THR A 149 -5.69 13.13 -14.36
N TYR A 150 -5.74 12.40 -13.24
CA TYR A 150 -5.14 11.06 -13.11
C TYR A 150 -6.15 9.93 -13.24
N GLY A 151 -7.45 10.23 -13.31
CA GLY A 151 -8.49 9.23 -13.18
C GLY A 151 -8.61 8.72 -11.74
N TYR A 152 -9.49 7.77 -11.52
CA TYR A 152 -9.63 7.04 -10.24
C TYR A 152 -10.21 5.66 -10.47
N LEU A 153 -9.89 4.74 -9.57
CA LEU A 153 -10.38 3.36 -9.60
C LEU A 153 -11.76 3.30 -8.95
N LYS A 154 -12.64 2.45 -9.50
CA LYS A 154 -13.98 2.24 -8.97
C LYS A 154 -14.04 0.90 -8.24
N LEU A 155 -14.82 0.81 -7.17
CA LEU A 155 -15.10 -0.46 -6.52
C LEU A 155 -15.84 -1.39 -7.48
N GLY A 156 -15.60 -2.68 -7.33
CA GLY A 156 -16.39 -3.74 -7.93
C GLY A 156 -17.82 -3.74 -7.41
N PRO A 157 -18.70 -4.62 -7.93
CA PRO A 157 -20.03 -4.83 -7.40
C PRO A 157 -20.00 -5.08 -5.88
N ALA A 158 -21.11 -4.77 -5.20
CA ALA A 158 -21.28 -5.23 -3.82
C ALA A 158 -21.31 -6.77 -3.84
N ARG A 159 -20.68 -7.36 -2.85
CA ARG A 159 -20.56 -8.81 -2.69
C ARG A 159 -20.72 -9.13 -1.21
N ASP A 160 -21.33 -10.26 -0.90
CA ASP A 160 -21.37 -10.76 0.46
C ASP A 160 -19.97 -11.28 0.89
N ASP A 161 -19.68 -11.26 2.17
CA ASP A 161 -18.35 -11.64 2.68
C ASP A 161 -18.03 -13.13 2.47
N ASP A 162 -19.03 -13.95 2.20
CA ASP A 162 -18.92 -15.37 1.89
C ASP A 162 -18.76 -15.69 0.40
N VAL A 163 -18.63 -14.67 -0.45
CA VAL A 163 -18.44 -14.83 -1.90
C VAL A 163 -17.05 -14.38 -2.30
N LEU A 164 -16.18 -15.33 -2.66
CA LEU A 164 -14.85 -15.04 -3.19
C LEU A 164 -14.91 -14.47 -4.62
N PRO A 165 -13.95 -13.60 -4.98
CA PRO A 165 -13.72 -13.26 -6.37
C PRO A 165 -13.31 -14.50 -7.19
N GLU A 166 -14.07 -14.80 -8.25
CA GLU A 166 -13.76 -15.92 -9.14
C GLU A 166 -12.80 -15.54 -10.27
N GLY A 167 -12.69 -14.24 -10.54
CA GLY A 167 -11.92 -13.71 -11.66
C GLY A 167 -10.41 -13.63 -11.41
N GLU A 168 -9.71 -13.31 -12.50
CA GLU A 168 -8.29 -12.95 -12.44
C GLU A 168 -8.12 -11.70 -11.57
N LEU A 169 -7.15 -11.74 -10.65
CA LEU A 169 -6.76 -10.59 -9.86
C LEU A 169 -5.52 -9.92 -10.43
N MET A 170 -5.39 -8.64 -10.09
CA MET A 170 -4.22 -7.83 -10.39
C MET A 170 -3.89 -6.95 -9.18
N THR A 171 -2.63 -6.94 -8.78
CA THR A 171 -2.10 -6.03 -7.76
C THR A 171 -1.27 -4.93 -8.38
N ILE A 172 -1.31 -3.74 -7.79
CA ILE A 172 -0.53 -2.58 -8.25
C ILE A 172 0.07 -1.92 -7.02
N GLY A 173 1.39 -1.64 -7.05
CA GLY A 173 2.03 -0.99 -5.93
C GLY A 173 3.46 -0.52 -6.19
N PHE A 174 4.08 0.00 -5.14
CA PHE A 174 5.45 0.51 -5.13
C PHE A 174 6.30 -0.26 -4.10
N PRO A 175 6.79 -1.48 -4.45
CA PRO A 175 7.60 -2.29 -3.55
C PRO A 175 8.95 -1.64 -3.28
N ARG A 176 9.43 -1.78 -2.04
CA ARG A 176 10.71 -1.20 -1.63
C ARG A 176 11.92 -1.85 -2.27
N SER A 177 11.89 -3.18 -2.48
CA SER A 177 13.01 -3.93 -3.07
C SER A 177 13.33 -3.50 -4.49
N ARG A 178 12.29 -3.12 -5.24
CA ARG A 178 12.43 -2.66 -6.63
C ARG A 178 12.68 -1.15 -6.72
N GLY A 179 13.01 -0.54 -5.58
CA GLY A 179 13.08 0.91 -5.42
C GLY A 179 11.70 1.52 -5.62
N GLN A 180 11.06 2.05 -4.58
CA GLN A 180 9.78 2.79 -4.72
C GLN A 180 9.81 3.84 -5.85
N ARG A 181 10.99 4.03 -6.39
CA ARG A 181 11.35 5.07 -7.34
C ARG A 181 11.47 4.59 -8.77
N ALA A 182 11.47 3.28 -9.02
CA ALA A 182 11.76 2.73 -10.36
C ALA A 182 10.54 2.55 -11.27
N GLY A 183 9.32 2.68 -10.74
CA GLY A 183 8.09 2.52 -11.50
C GLY A 183 6.97 1.89 -10.68
N VAL A 184 5.82 1.71 -11.29
CA VAL A 184 4.72 0.96 -10.71
C VAL A 184 4.91 -0.52 -10.98
N THR A 185 4.83 -1.33 -9.93
CA THR A 185 4.92 -2.79 -10.02
C THR A 185 3.51 -3.37 -10.12
N VAL A 186 3.31 -4.28 -11.06
CA VAL A 186 2.04 -4.91 -11.34
C VAL A 186 2.23 -6.43 -11.39
N GLU A 187 1.38 -7.18 -10.73
CA GLU A 187 1.20 -8.61 -10.95
C GLU A 187 -0.21 -8.87 -11.47
N ARG A 188 -0.32 -9.77 -12.43
CA ARG A 188 -1.59 -10.23 -13.01
C ARG A 188 -1.66 -11.75 -12.97
N GLY A 189 -2.89 -12.27 -13.00
CA GLY A 189 -3.14 -13.71 -13.06
C GLY A 189 -3.12 -14.40 -11.71
N CYS A 190 -2.99 -13.66 -10.62
CA CYS A 190 -3.21 -14.20 -9.29
C CYS A 190 -4.71 -14.35 -8.97
N ARG A 191 -5.05 -15.04 -7.89
CA ARG A 191 -6.43 -15.40 -7.54
C ARG A 191 -6.68 -15.27 -6.05
N ALA A 192 -7.95 -15.12 -5.68
CA ALA A 192 -8.40 -15.37 -4.33
C ALA A 192 -8.35 -16.89 -4.05
N GLN A 193 -7.86 -17.25 -2.88
CA GLN A 193 -7.61 -18.62 -2.47
C GLN A 193 -8.54 -19.05 -1.32
N ASP A 194 -8.79 -18.17 -0.37
CA ASP A 194 -9.68 -18.41 0.76
C ASP A 194 -10.31 -17.13 1.30
N HIS A 195 -11.36 -17.29 2.11
CA HIS A 195 -12.03 -16.20 2.82
C HIS A 195 -11.17 -15.77 3.99
N GLY A 196 -10.00 -15.61 4.04
CA GLY A 196 -9.25 -15.12 5.19
C GLY A 196 -9.79 -15.55 6.58
N PRO A 197 -9.10 -15.21 7.64
CA PRO A 197 -9.44 -15.68 8.99
C PRO A 197 -10.60 -14.90 9.65
N ALA A 198 -11.10 -13.85 9.04
CA ALA A 198 -12.24 -13.06 9.52
C ALA A 198 -13.00 -12.41 8.36
N PRO A 199 -14.30 -12.07 8.56
CA PRO A 199 -15.08 -11.31 7.58
C PRO A 199 -14.36 -10.03 7.15
N GLY A 200 -14.39 -9.73 5.86
CA GLY A 200 -13.67 -8.58 5.29
C GLY A 200 -12.19 -8.83 4.97
N LEU A 201 -11.68 -10.05 5.19
CA LEU A 201 -10.35 -10.47 4.79
C LEU A 201 -10.41 -11.55 3.70
N VAL A 202 -9.48 -11.49 2.75
CA VAL A 202 -9.35 -12.48 1.67
C VAL A 202 -7.89 -12.88 1.54
N GLY A 203 -7.63 -14.19 1.52
CA GLY A 203 -6.33 -14.76 1.19
C GLY A 203 -6.13 -14.81 -0.32
N VAL A 204 -4.96 -14.39 -0.80
CA VAL A 204 -4.65 -14.35 -2.23
C VAL A 204 -3.23 -14.90 -2.49
N ASP A 205 -3.02 -15.45 -3.68
CA ASP A 205 -1.69 -15.90 -4.13
C ASP A 205 -0.92 -14.82 -4.92
N CYS A 206 -1.40 -13.58 -4.91
CA CYS A 206 -0.66 -12.45 -5.43
C CYS A 206 0.57 -12.17 -4.56
N ALA A 207 1.72 -11.88 -5.15
CA ALA A 207 2.94 -11.55 -4.41
C ALA A 207 2.86 -10.14 -3.80
N PHE A 208 3.05 -10.05 -2.48
CA PHE A 208 3.10 -8.79 -1.75
C PHE A 208 4.47 -8.57 -1.14
N GLU A 209 4.85 -7.31 -1.06
CA GLU A 209 6.13 -6.88 -0.51
C GLU A 209 5.99 -5.55 0.22
N ASN A 210 6.92 -5.26 1.11
CA ASN A 210 7.02 -3.98 1.81
C ASN A 210 6.92 -2.79 0.85
N GLY A 211 6.02 -1.87 1.11
CA GLY A 211 5.71 -0.72 0.26
C GLY A 211 4.48 -0.92 -0.64
N MET A 212 4.04 -2.17 -0.89
CA MET A 212 2.79 -2.43 -1.61
C MET A 212 1.55 -2.27 -0.73
N SER A 213 1.69 -2.29 0.60
CA SER A 213 0.60 -2.06 1.55
C SER A 213 -0.25 -0.85 1.16
N GLY A 214 -1.56 -1.00 1.19
CA GLY A 214 -2.54 0.01 0.77
C GLY A 214 -2.75 0.11 -0.74
N GLY A 215 -1.98 -0.63 -1.54
CA GLY A 215 -2.17 -0.72 -2.99
C GLY A 215 -3.47 -1.41 -3.38
N PRO A 216 -4.05 -1.09 -4.55
CA PRO A 216 -5.28 -1.71 -5.02
C PRO A 216 -5.05 -3.17 -5.42
N VAL A 217 -5.99 -4.02 -5.01
CA VAL A 217 -6.20 -5.34 -5.58
C VAL A 217 -7.44 -5.25 -6.46
N LEU A 218 -7.26 -5.50 -7.74
CA LEU A 218 -8.30 -5.39 -8.74
C LEU A 218 -8.76 -6.77 -9.18
N GLU A 219 -10.05 -6.90 -9.42
CA GLU A 219 -10.68 -8.07 -10.03
C GLU A 219 -11.14 -7.72 -11.44
N ARG A 220 -11.04 -8.66 -12.36
CA ARG A 220 -11.60 -8.51 -13.69
C ARG A 220 -13.09 -8.82 -13.67
N SER A 221 -13.91 -7.78 -13.78
CA SER A 221 -15.37 -7.86 -13.67
C SER A 221 -16.05 -7.74 -15.05
N GLY A 222 -16.06 -8.82 -15.81
CA GLY A 222 -16.75 -8.92 -17.11
C GLY A 222 -16.54 -7.69 -17.99
N SER A 223 -17.66 -7.11 -18.50
CA SER A 223 -17.66 -5.90 -19.33
C SER A 223 -17.26 -4.62 -18.58
N LEU A 224 -17.32 -4.61 -17.26
CA LEU A 224 -16.93 -3.44 -16.45
C LEU A 224 -15.40 -3.24 -16.39
N GLY A 225 -14.60 -4.21 -16.85
CA GLY A 225 -13.15 -4.18 -16.79
C GLY A 225 -12.62 -4.36 -15.36
N TRP A 226 -11.48 -3.77 -15.06
CA TRP A 226 -10.84 -3.88 -13.76
C TRP A 226 -11.53 -3.05 -12.68
N ARG A 227 -11.84 -3.66 -11.53
CA ARG A 227 -12.51 -3.04 -10.40
C ARG A 227 -11.80 -3.39 -9.10
N VAL A 228 -11.79 -2.45 -8.15
CA VAL A 228 -11.20 -2.67 -6.83
C VAL A 228 -12.04 -3.71 -6.07
N MET A 229 -11.41 -4.83 -5.75
CA MET A 229 -11.97 -5.84 -4.86
C MET A 229 -11.48 -5.67 -3.41
N GLY A 230 -10.34 -4.99 -3.22
CA GLY A 230 -9.75 -4.76 -1.90
C GLY A 230 -8.43 -4.00 -1.97
N ILE A 231 -7.74 -3.96 -0.86
CA ILE A 231 -6.41 -3.34 -0.71
C ILE A 231 -5.41 -4.32 -0.12
N VAL A 232 -4.16 -4.23 -0.57
CA VAL A 232 -3.04 -5.00 0.00
C VAL A 232 -2.89 -4.67 1.47
N GLN A 233 -2.95 -5.70 2.33
CA GLN A 233 -2.75 -5.55 3.76
C GLN A 233 -1.34 -5.99 4.17
N GLN A 234 -1.07 -7.28 4.19
CA GLN A 234 0.20 -7.84 4.62
C GLN A 234 0.44 -9.25 4.09
N SER A 235 1.68 -9.74 4.24
CA SER A 235 2.03 -11.16 4.10
C SER A 235 2.11 -11.80 5.47
N LEU A 236 1.43 -12.93 5.66
CA LEU A 236 1.53 -13.76 6.86
C LEU A 236 2.55 -14.87 6.63
N GLY A 237 3.38 -15.15 7.65
CA GLY A 237 4.43 -16.16 7.54
C GLY A 237 5.42 -15.86 6.41
N ALA A 238 5.72 -14.58 6.19
CA ALA A 238 6.58 -14.15 5.09
C ALA A 238 7.97 -14.79 5.18
N VAL A 239 8.45 -15.28 4.04
CA VAL A 239 9.75 -15.94 3.89
C VAL A 239 10.55 -15.31 2.77
N ASP A 240 11.87 -15.56 2.78
CA ASP A 240 12.72 -15.23 1.66
C ASP A 240 12.60 -16.32 0.58
N GLY A 241 12.41 -15.90 -0.67
CA GLY A 241 12.32 -16.78 -1.80
C GLY A 241 10.91 -17.06 -2.31
N ILE A 242 10.81 -18.12 -3.13
CA ILE A 242 9.56 -18.51 -3.79
C ILE A 242 8.99 -19.75 -3.10
N LEU A 243 7.74 -19.62 -2.63
CA LEU A 243 6.99 -20.72 -2.05
C LEU A 243 6.43 -21.63 -3.15
N PRO A 244 6.42 -22.96 -2.95
CA PRO A 244 5.96 -23.91 -3.98
C PRO A 244 4.45 -23.80 -4.23
N ALA A 245 3.67 -23.39 -3.23
CA ALA A 245 2.23 -23.20 -3.32
C ALA A 245 1.72 -22.24 -2.24
N TYR A 246 0.53 -21.71 -2.47
CA TYR A 246 -0.22 -20.98 -1.46
C TYR A 246 -0.60 -21.90 -0.28
N SER A 247 -0.56 -21.36 0.93
CA SER A 247 -1.06 -22.04 2.12
C SER A 247 -1.60 -21.02 3.13
N MET A 248 -2.43 -21.47 4.06
CA MET A 248 -2.95 -20.59 5.12
C MET A 248 -1.85 -20.06 6.05
N ALA A 249 -0.73 -20.77 6.19
CA ALA A 249 0.42 -20.34 6.99
C ALA A 249 1.27 -19.28 6.27
N HIS A 250 1.28 -19.32 4.94
CA HIS A 250 2.04 -18.40 4.07
C HIS A 250 1.08 -17.73 3.10
N ARG A 251 0.17 -16.92 3.63
CA ARG A 251 -0.81 -16.22 2.78
C ARG A 251 -0.46 -14.74 2.62
N ASN A 252 -0.83 -14.18 1.49
CA ASN A 252 -0.95 -12.75 1.32
C ASN A 252 -2.39 -12.33 1.56
N GLN A 253 -2.60 -11.30 2.36
CA GLN A 253 -3.91 -10.91 2.87
C GLN A 253 -4.35 -9.57 2.33
N VAL A 254 -5.62 -9.52 1.95
CA VAL A 254 -6.32 -8.36 1.38
C VAL A 254 -7.45 -7.96 2.31
N VAL A 255 -7.59 -6.67 2.58
CA VAL A 255 -8.84 -6.13 3.15
C VAL A 255 -9.82 -5.94 2.00
N ALA A 256 -10.92 -6.69 2.02
CA ALA A 256 -11.93 -6.67 0.99
C ALA A 256 -12.71 -5.35 0.95
N ALA A 257 -13.25 -5.00 -0.20
CA ALA A 257 -14.03 -3.77 -0.38
C ALA A 257 -15.29 -3.72 0.50
N THR A 258 -15.81 -4.85 0.94
CA THR A 258 -16.95 -4.96 1.88
C THR A 258 -16.66 -4.23 3.18
N ALA A 259 -15.43 -4.30 3.69
CA ALA A 259 -15.02 -3.68 4.94
C ALA A 259 -15.10 -2.14 4.92
N PHE A 260 -14.90 -1.49 3.77
CA PHE A 260 -14.80 -0.03 3.68
C PHE A 260 -15.80 0.61 2.70
N ARG A 261 -16.58 -0.16 1.95
CA ARG A 261 -17.53 0.34 0.94
C ARG A 261 -18.46 1.42 1.48
N LYS A 262 -19.16 1.13 2.59
CA LYS A 262 -20.10 2.08 3.21
C LYS A 262 -19.46 3.39 3.59
N ALA A 263 -18.27 3.33 4.19
CA ALA A 263 -17.50 4.50 4.59
C ALA A 263 -17.02 5.30 3.37
N LEU A 264 -16.58 4.62 2.31
CA LEU A 264 -16.18 5.28 1.07
C LEU A 264 -17.35 5.99 0.40
N ASP A 265 -18.51 5.35 0.29
CA ASP A 265 -19.72 5.95 -0.27
C ASP A 265 -20.15 7.20 0.51
N GLN A 266 -20.02 7.18 1.84
CA GLN A 266 -20.28 8.33 2.71
C GLN A 266 -19.26 9.46 2.47
N ALA A 267 -17.97 9.11 2.42
CA ALA A 267 -16.90 10.09 2.19
C ALA A 267 -17.05 10.79 0.83
N LEU A 268 -17.39 10.03 -0.23
CA LEU A 268 -17.59 10.57 -1.58
C LEU A 268 -18.79 11.52 -1.69
N ARG A 269 -19.84 11.30 -0.89
CA ARG A 269 -21.04 12.18 -0.85
C ARG A 269 -20.88 13.39 0.06
N ALA A 270 -19.92 13.36 0.97
CA ALA A 270 -19.73 14.44 1.93
C ALA A 270 -19.36 15.75 1.20
N PRO A 271 -20.09 16.86 1.46
CA PRO A 271 -19.77 18.15 0.85
C PRO A 271 -18.34 18.57 1.25
N ALA A 272 -17.66 19.23 0.35
CA ALA A 272 -16.38 19.86 0.66
C ALA A 272 -16.61 20.89 1.78
N LYS A 273 -16.22 20.58 3.02
CA LYS A 273 -16.18 21.64 4.05
C LYS A 273 -15.26 22.73 3.51
N ARG A 274 -15.83 23.92 3.24
CA ARG A 274 -15.05 25.11 2.92
C ARG A 274 -14.04 25.28 4.06
N ALA A 275 -12.76 25.34 3.73
CA ALA A 275 -11.76 25.78 4.68
C ALA A 275 -12.23 27.14 5.19
N LEU A 276 -12.55 27.23 6.48
CA LEU A 276 -12.77 28.51 7.13
C LEU A 276 -11.46 29.28 6.92
N ALA A 277 -11.52 30.30 6.05
CA ALA A 277 -10.44 31.25 5.93
C ALA A 277 -10.31 31.93 7.31
N THR A 278 -9.31 31.52 8.06
CA THR A 278 -8.87 32.27 9.24
C THR A 278 -8.41 33.62 8.72
N LYS A 279 -9.30 34.63 8.79
CA LYS A 279 -8.89 36.00 8.68
C LYS A 279 -7.96 36.26 9.87
N SER A 280 -6.66 36.30 9.58
CA SER A 280 -5.70 36.93 10.50
C SER A 280 -6.08 38.41 10.62
N ARG A 281 -6.47 38.79 11.81
CA ARG A 281 -6.45 40.20 12.23
C ARG A 281 -5.06 40.53 12.73
#